data_a688d9034ade50b7cfeba8f9bcbf5b06
#
_entry.id   a688d9034ade50b7cfeba8f9bcbf5b06
#
_cell.length_a   1.000
_cell.length_b   1.000
_cell.length_c   1.000
_cell.angle_alpha   90.00
_cell.angle_beta   90.00
_cell.angle_gamma   90.00
#
_symmetry.space_group_name_H-M   'P 1'
#
loop_
_entity.id
_entity.type
_entity.pdbx_description
1 polymer ?
#
loop_
_entity_poly.entity_id
_entity_poly.type
_entity_poly.pdbx_seq_one_letter_code
_entity_poly.pdbx_strand_id
1 'polypeptide(L)'
;MRIEVAGQTDVGRKRAHNEDNFAILGDYGLYIVADGMGGHASGEVASQLAVDTMREFFAATTDDPDRTWPYKMDRSKGYEENRLITGIMLSNLRIFESAKTNPGQRGMGTTIVAMFVTREGVYVAHVGDSRVYRIRDGQMEQLTEDHSLLNDYRKMKQLTDEEIANFPHKNVIVRALGMKETVKVDTRFESPRPGDVIVLCSDGLAGPVTDDDIRSIVLSTSDLQAAAQKLVDRANENGGPDNVTCVLARWI
;
A
#
# COMPACT_ATOMS: atom_id res chain seq x y z
N MET A 1 17.81 7.72 -14.54
CA MET A 1 16.36 7.83 -14.76
C MET A 1 15.79 8.71 -13.67
N ARG A 2 15.03 9.75 -14.00
CA ARG A 2 14.38 10.65 -13.05
C ARG A 2 12.99 10.09 -12.73
N ILE A 3 12.52 10.30 -11.50
CA ILE A 3 11.17 9.89 -11.08
C ILE A 3 10.41 11.14 -10.64
N GLU A 4 9.22 11.33 -11.18
CA GLU A 4 8.22 12.27 -10.65
C GLU A 4 7.28 11.51 -9.75
N VAL A 5 6.92 12.10 -8.60
CA VAL A 5 6.02 11.47 -7.65
C VAL A 5 4.98 12.47 -7.19
N ALA A 6 3.74 12.03 -7.08
CA ALA A 6 2.64 12.79 -6.51
C ALA A 6 1.80 11.89 -5.61
N GLY A 7 1.15 12.46 -4.62
CA GLY A 7 0.26 11.73 -3.72
C GLY A 7 -0.96 12.57 -3.34
N GLN A 8 -2.07 11.91 -3.12
CA GLN A 8 -3.32 12.54 -2.70
C GLN A 8 -4.08 11.61 -1.76
N THR A 9 -4.71 12.20 -0.76
CA THR A 9 -5.64 11.51 0.15
C THR A 9 -6.88 12.35 0.39
N ASP A 10 -8.00 11.71 0.64
CA ASP A 10 -9.29 12.34 0.96
C ASP A 10 -10.10 11.42 1.90
N VAL A 11 -10.89 12.02 2.78
CA VAL A 11 -11.73 11.27 3.73
C VAL A 11 -12.85 10.46 3.05
N GLY A 12 -13.17 10.79 1.80
CA GLY A 12 -14.32 10.23 1.11
C GLY A 12 -15.63 10.93 1.45
N ARG A 13 -16.77 10.30 1.12
CA ARG A 13 -18.10 10.88 1.32
C ARG A 13 -18.90 10.22 2.45
N LYS A 14 -18.44 9.08 2.94
CA LYS A 14 -19.17 8.26 3.93
C LYS A 14 -18.46 8.13 5.27
N ARG A 15 -17.18 8.44 5.33
CA ARG A 15 -16.38 8.35 6.56
C ARG A 15 -16.32 9.71 7.26
N ALA A 16 -16.17 9.71 8.58
CA ALA A 16 -16.02 10.92 9.39
C ALA A 16 -14.54 11.30 9.58
N HIS A 17 -13.65 10.31 9.54
CA HIS A 17 -12.21 10.46 9.74
C HIS A 17 -11.45 9.77 8.62
N ASN A 18 -10.25 10.26 8.34
CA ASN A 18 -9.35 9.61 7.41
C ASN A 18 -8.40 8.70 8.20
N GLU A 19 -8.57 7.39 8.05
CA GLU A 19 -7.70 6.39 8.67
C GLU A 19 -6.58 5.94 7.73
N ASP A 20 -6.59 6.40 6.46
CA ASP A 20 -5.49 6.21 5.52
C ASP A 20 -4.31 7.12 5.88
N ASN A 21 -3.11 6.63 5.57
CA ASN A 21 -1.89 7.43 5.62
C ASN A 21 -0.97 7.10 4.44
N PHE A 22 -0.13 8.05 4.03
CA PHE A 22 0.88 7.81 2.99
C PHE A 22 2.17 8.57 3.25
N ALA A 23 3.26 8.14 2.63
CA ALA A 23 4.52 8.86 2.64
C ALA A 23 5.21 8.84 1.28
N ILE A 24 5.79 10.00 0.92
CA ILE A 24 6.69 10.19 -0.20
C ILE A 24 8.05 10.57 0.37
N LEU A 25 8.93 9.59 0.53
CA LEU A 25 10.24 9.73 1.14
C LEU A 25 11.32 9.63 0.06
N GLY A 26 11.38 10.66 -0.81
CA GLY A 26 12.24 10.69 -2.00
C GLY A 26 13.72 10.52 -1.69
N ASP A 27 14.22 11.06 -0.57
CA ASP A 27 15.61 10.92 -0.13
C ASP A 27 16.00 9.47 0.14
N TYR A 28 15.04 8.64 0.50
CA TYR A 28 15.23 7.20 0.74
C TYR A 28 14.74 6.34 -0.43
N GLY A 29 14.14 6.91 -1.46
CA GLY A 29 13.50 6.18 -2.54
C GLY A 29 12.28 5.35 -2.10
N LEU A 30 11.64 5.71 -0.98
CA LEU A 30 10.57 4.95 -0.35
C LEU A 30 9.23 5.67 -0.46
N TYR A 31 8.21 4.94 -0.92
CA TYR A 31 6.85 5.43 -1.11
C TYR A 31 5.87 4.44 -0.51
N ILE A 32 4.90 4.92 0.25
CA ILE A 32 4.04 4.07 1.09
C ILE A 32 2.60 4.56 1.02
N VAL A 33 1.64 3.63 0.99
CA VAL A 33 0.24 3.83 1.33
C VAL A 33 -0.14 2.79 2.39
N ALA A 34 -0.85 3.24 3.42
CA ALA A 34 -1.33 2.42 4.52
C ALA A 34 -2.79 2.76 4.81
N ASP A 35 -3.67 1.77 4.76
CA ASP A 35 -5.10 1.87 4.99
C ASP A 35 -5.40 1.33 6.38
N GLY A 36 -5.77 2.23 7.28
CA GLY A 36 -5.98 1.92 8.68
C GLY A 36 -7.36 1.36 8.96
N MET A 37 -7.42 0.33 9.80
CA MET A 37 -8.67 -0.26 10.24
C MET A 37 -8.74 -0.36 11.76
N GLY A 38 -9.92 -0.07 12.32
CA GLY A 38 -10.16 -0.18 13.76
C GLY A 38 -11.40 0.58 14.18
N GLY A 39 -11.86 0.33 15.42
CA GLY A 39 -12.94 1.11 16.00
C GLY A 39 -12.42 2.42 16.62
N HIS A 40 -13.25 3.50 16.62
CA HIS A 40 -12.96 4.76 17.33
C HIS A 40 -11.63 5.45 16.95
N ALA A 41 -11.37 5.66 15.66
CA ALA A 41 -10.18 6.32 15.12
C ALA A 41 -8.83 5.60 15.43
N SER A 42 -8.88 4.35 15.80
CA SER A 42 -7.65 3.58 16.05
C SER A 42 -6.96 3.10 14.77
N GLY A 43 -7.67 3.06 13.63
CA GLY A 43 -7.09 2.81 12.32
C GLY A 43 -6.10 3.88 11.90
N GLU A 44 -6.42 5.17 12.15
CA GLU A 44 -5.50 6.29 11.91
C GLU A 44 -4.19 6.13 12.69
N VAL A 45 -4.26 5.67 13.94
CA VAL A 45 -3.05 5.41 14.74
C VAL A 45 -2.22 4.27 14.14
N ALA A 46 -2.88 3.22 13.66
CA ALA A 46 -2.17 2.07 13.08
C ALA A 46 -1.47 2.43 11.76
N SER A 47 -2.15 3.13 10.85
CA SER A 47 -1.56 3.58 9.57
C SER A 47 -0.44 4.59 9.79
N GLN A 48 -0.60 5.52 10.75
CA GLN A 48 0.45 6.48 11.12
C GLN A 48 1.68 5.77 11.69
N LEU A 49 1.50 4.80 12.63
CA LEU A 49 2.60 4.02 13.19
C LEU A 49 3.34 3.22 12.12
N ALA A 50 2.62 2.68 11.12
CA ALA A 50 3.25 1.98 10.01
C ALA A 50 4.17 2.91 9.22
N VAL A 51 3.67 4.07 8.80
CA VAL A 51 4.41 5.06 8.02
C VAL A 51 5.61 5.60 8.80
N ASP A 52 5.41 5.98 10.07
CA ASP A 52 6.49 6.55 10.89
C ASP A 52 7.58 5.52 11.19
N THR A 53 7.22 4.27 11.47
CA THR A 53 8.19 3.20 11.69
C THR A 53 9.04 2.95 10.45
N MET A 54 8.41 2.91 9.27
CA MET A 54 9.13 2.77 7.99
C MET A 54 10.10 3.93 7.77
N ARG A 55 9.66 5.17 8.00
CA ARG A 55 10.50 6.38 7.89
C ARG A 55 11.70 6.30 8.82
N GLU A 56 11.48 6.03 10.10
CA GLU A 56 12.54 5.93 11.11
C GLU A 56 13.55 4.83 10.79
N PHE A 57 13.07 3.65 10.39
CA PHE A 57 13.95 2.53 10.04
C PHE A 57 14.79 2.81 8.80
N PHE A 58 14.20 3.40 7.76
CA PHE A 58 14.92 3.76 6.55
C PHE A 58 15.93 4.89 6.79
N ALA A 59 15.60 5.91 7.55
CA ALA A 59 16.54 6.94 7.96
C ALA A 59 17.73 6.32 8.71
N ALA A 60 17.45 5.57 9.77
CA ALA A 60 18.48 4.97 10.61
C ALA A 60 19.42 3.98 9.87
N THR A 61 18.90 3.25 8.88
CA THR A 61 19.70 2.29 8.08
C THR A 61 20.37 2.92 6.86
N THR A 62 20.01 4.14 6.48
CA THR A 62 20.73 4.94 5.49
C THR A 62 21.94 5.62 6.12
N ASP A 63 21.77 6.17 7.32
CA ASP A 63 22.82 6.87 8.06
C ASP A 63 23.89 5.91 8.60
N ASP A 64 23.49 4.68 8.95
CA ASP A 64 24.37 3.64 9.47
C ASP A 64 24.07 2.28 8.79
N PRO A 65 24.72 1.98 7.63
CA PRO A 65 24.51 0.71 6.92
C PRO A 65 24.92 -0.54 7.70
N ASP A 66 25.79 -0.42 8.68
CA ASP A 66 26.27 -1.53 9.54
C ASP A 66 25.38 -1.76 10.77
N ARG A 67 24.31 -0.98 10.88
CA ARG A 67 23.35 -1.10 11.99
C ARG A 67 22.74 -2.49 12.07
N THR A 68 22.75 -3.07 13.25
CA THR A 68 22.09 -4.36 13.51
C THR A 68 20.57 -4.23 13.34
N TRP A 69 19.99 -5.11 12.55
CA TRP A 69 18.57 -5.16 12.31
C TRP A 69 17.86 -6.05 13.35
N PRO A 70 16.58 -5.75 13.67
CA PRO A 70 15.83 -6.52 14.68
C PRO A 70 15.48 -7.95 14.22
N TYR A 71 15.54 -8.23 12.92
CA TYR A 71 15.24 -9.53 12.32
C TYR A 71 16.43 -10.08 11.54
N LYS A 72 16.54 -11.41 11.50
CA LYS A 72 17.53 -12.07 10.64
C LYS A 72 17.16 -11.86 9.18
N MET A 73 18.15 -11.50 8.37
CA MET A 73 17.98 -11.43 6.92
C MET A 73 17.72 -12.82 6.33
N ASP A 74 16.80 -12.90 5.42
CA ASP A 74 16.61 -14.07 4.56
C ASP A 74 17.75 -14.11 3.54
N ARG A 75 18.58 -15.14 3.62
CA ARG A 75 19.76 -15.30 2.74
C ARG A 75 19.40 -15.55 1.27
N SER A 76 18.15 -15.90 0.97
CA SER A 76 17.67 -16.06 -0.40
C SER A 76 17.30 -14.74 -1.08
N LYS A 77 17.27 -13.63 -0.31
CA LYS A 77 16.86 -12.30 -0.73
C LYS A 77 18.02 -11.31 -0.67
N GLY A 78 18.00 -10.31 -1.56
CA GLY A 78 18.96 -9.22 -1.55
C GLY A 78 18.83 -8.33 -0.30
N TYR A 79 19.86 -7.51 -0.05
CA TYR A 79 19.91 -6.56 1.05
C TYR A 79 18.72 -5.61 1.03
N GLU A 80 18.41 -5.01 -0.12
CA GLU A 80 17.36 -4.01 -0.27
C GLU A 80 15.95 -4.60 -0.05
N GLU A 81 15.75 -5.82 -0.53
CA GLU A 81 14.49 -6.54 -0.29
C GLU A 81 14.32 -6.88 1.20
N ASN A 82 15.38 -7.38 1.85
CA ASN A 82 15.38 -7.65 3.29
C ASN A 82 15.12 -6.37 4.11
N ARG A 83 15.69 -5.23 3.68
CA ARG A 83 15.49 -3.93 4.32
C ARG A 83 14.02 -3.52 4.28
N LEU A 84 13.37 -3.65 3.13
CA LEU A 84 11.95 -3.35 2.97
C LEU A 84 11.07 -4.27 3.84
N ILE A 85 11.32 -5.58 3.80
CA ILE A 85 10.61 -6.57 4.62
C ILE A 85 10.79 -6.27 6.12
N THR A 86 12.01 -6.00 6.56
CA THR A 86 12.31 -5.72 7.98
C THR A 86 11.58 -4.48 8.48
N GLY A 87 11.53 -3.41 7.69
CA GLY A 87 10.78 -2.21 8.03
C GLY A 87 9.29 -2.49 8.24
N ILE A 88 8.68 -3.28 7.34
CA ILE A 88 7.26 -3.67 7.45
C ILE A 88 7.03 -4.59 8.66
N MET A 89 7.90 -5.55 8.91
CA MET A 89 7.79 -6.43 10.08
C MET A 89 7.93 -5.65 11.40
N LEU A 90 8.81 -4.65 11.44
CA LEU A 90 8.97 -3.76 12.60
C LEU A 90 7.73 -2.89 12.80
N SER A 91 7.13 -2.39 11.72
CA SER A 91 5.85 -1.67 11.75
C SER A 91 4.75 -2.56 12.34
N ASN A 92 4.65 -3.81 11.88
CA ASN A 92 3.70 -4.77 12.42
C ASN A 92 3.88 -4.98 13.93
N LEU A 93 5.10 -5.18 14.38
CA LEU A 93 5.37 -5.41 15.81
C LEU A 93 4.98 -4.20 16.65
N ARG A 94 5.33 -2.99 16.24
CA ARG A 94 4.97 -1.76 16.97
C ARG A 94 3.46 -1.55 17.08
N ILE A 95 2.72 -1.81 15.99
CA ILE A 95 1.26 -1.71 16.02
C ILE A 95 0.66 -2.76 16.95
N PHE A 96 1.12 -4.01 16.86
CA PHE A 96 0.66 -5.11 17.70
C PHE A 96 0.91 -4.84 19.19
N GLU A 97 2.11 -4.36 19.56
CA GLU A 97 2.46 -4.01 20.94
C GLU A 97 1.63 -2.82 21.45
N SER A 98 1.43 -1.80 20.63
CA SER A 98 0.60 -0.65 20.97
C SER A 98 -0.87 -1.05 21.19
N ALA A 99 -1.43 -1.89 20.32
CA ALA A 99 -2.79 -2.42 20.48
C ALA A 99 -2.95 -3.29 21.75
N LYS A 100 -1.88 -3.98 22.17
CA LYS A 100 -1.86 -4.82 23.36
C LYS A 100 -1.80 -4.01 24.66
N THR A 101 -1.05 -2.90 24.65
CA THR A 101 -0.80 -2.08 25.84
C THR A 101 -1.83 -0.98 26.05
N ASN A 102 -2.49 -0.51 24.99
CA ASN A 102 -3.46 0.58 25.04
C ASN A 102 -4.89 0.08 24.79
N PRO A 103 -5.77 0.04 25.81
CA PRO A 103 -7.13 -0.47 25.64
C PRO A 103 -7.96 0.21 24.55
N GLY A 104 -7.75 1.52 24.31
CA GLY A 104 -8.43 2.30 23.27
C GLY A 104 -7.96 1.98 21.83
N GLN A 105 -6.86 1.23 21.69
CA GLN A 105 -6.27 0.83 20.41
C GLN A 105 -6.43 -0.67 20.13
N ARG A 106 -7.21 -1.35 20.95
CA ARG A 106 -7.38 -2.81 20.87
C ARG A 106 -8.04 -3.20 19.54
N GLY A 107 -7.36 -4.09 18.81
CA GLY A 107 -7.85 -4.58 17.52
C GLY A 107 -7.59 -3.64 16.35
N MET A 108 -6.80 -2.57 16.53
CA MET A 108 -6.34 -1.75 15.42
C MET A 108 -5.40 -2.53 14.52
N GLY A 109 -5.41 -2.18 13.26
CA GLY A 109 -4.50 -2.72 12.25
C GLY A 109 -4.42 -1.78 11.05
N THR A 110 -3.58 -2.11 10.11
CA THR A 110 -3.49 -1.39 8.83
C THR A 110 -3.00 -2.31 7.74
N THR A 111 -3.41 -2.05 6.51
CA THR A 111 -2.69 -2.55 5.34
C THR A 111 -1.37 -1.81 5.18
N ILE A 112 -0.54 -2.27 4.29
CA ILE A 112 0.57 -1.51 3.74
C ILE A 112 0.86 -1.96 2.32
N VAL A 113 1.07 -1.01 1.43
CA VAL A 113 1.79 -1.19 0.17
C VAL A 113 2.96 -0.22 0.16
N ALA A 114 4.12 -0.73 -0.20
CA ALA A 114 5.35 0.05 -0.24
C ALA A 114 6.12 -0.21 -1.53
N MET A 115 6.67 0.86 -2.09
CA MET A 115 7.57 0.83 -3.24
C MET A 115 8.92 1.39 -2.80
N PHE A 116 9.99 0.61 -2.99
CA PHE A 116 11.35 1.02 -2.70
C PHE A 116 12.18 1.02 -3.98
N VAL A 117 12.59 2.21 -4.39
CA VAL A 117 13.40 2.46 -5.58
C VAL A 117 14.87 2.33 -5.24
N THR A 118 15.56 1.48 -5.98
CA THR A 118 16.99 1.21 -5.84
C THR A 118 17.73 1.50 -7.14
N ARG A 119 19.05 1.31 -7.15
CA ARG A 119 19.86 1.42 -8.39
C ARG A 119 19.55 0.30 -9.39
N GLU A 120 19.12 -0.85 -8.91
CA GLU A 120 18.88 -2.05 -9.73
C GLU A 120 17.44 -2.11 -10.28
N GLY A 121 16.51 -1.46 -9.62
CA GLY A 121 15.08 -1.45 -9.96
C GLY A 121 14.21 -1.08 -8.77
N VAL A 122 13.03 -1.65 -8.70
CA VAL A 122 12.02 -1.32 -7.69
C VAL A 122 11.55 -2.58 -6.99
N TYR A 123 11.61 -2.57 -5.66
CA TYR A 123 10.93 -3.56 -4.85
C TYR A 123 9.56 -3.05 -4.46
N VAL A 124 8.54 -3.86 -4.72
CA VAL A 124 7.17 -3.67 -4.23
C VAL A 124 6.95 -4.65 -3.10
N ALA A 125 6.41 -4.19 -1.98
CA ALA A 125 6.03 -5.05 -0.86
C ALA A 125 4.63 -4.72 -0.39
N HIS A 126 3.88 -5.72 0.10
CA HIS A 126 2.54 -5.48 0.61
C HIS A 126 2.10 -6.47 1.68
N VAL A 127 1.15 -5.98 2.50
CA VAL A 127 0.33 -6.74 3.43
C VAL A 127 -1.07 -6.11 3.43
N GLY A 128 -2.10 -6.88 3.09
CA GLY A 128 -3.48 -6.40 2.99
C GLY A 128 -4.01 -6.44 1.56
N ASP A 129 -5.01 -5.63 1.29
CA ASP A 129 -5.72 -5.51 0.01
C ASP A 129 -5.60 -4.12 -0.65
N SER A 130 -4.80 -3.22 -0.07
CA SER A 130 -4.26 -2.08 -0.81
C SER A 130 -3.40 -2.57 -1.97
N ARG A 131 -3.41 -1.85 -3.08
CA ARG A 131 -2.87 -2.37 -4.34
C ARG A 131 -1.74 -1.53 -4.90
N VAL A 132 -0.89 -2.18 -5.68
CA VAL A 132 0.11 -1.53 -6.54
C VAL A 132 -0.13 -1.98 -7.97
N TYR A 133 -0.22 -1.02 -8.86
CA TYR A 133 -0.37 -1.24 -10.30
C TYR A 133 0.83 -0.67 -11.05
N ARG A 134 1.14 -1.27 -12.20
CA ARG A 134 2.05 -0.71 -13.20
C ARG A 134 1.27 -0.39 -14.46
N ILE A 135 1.44 0.82 -14.99
CA ILE A 135 0.97 1.22 -16.32
C ILE A 135 2.19 1.32 -17.22
N ARG A 136 2.24 0.49 -18.27
CA ARG A 136 3.31 0.39 -19.27
C ARG A 136 2.71 0.19 -20.64
N ASP A 137 3.18 0.94 -21.63
CA ASP A 137 2.73 0.83 -23.03
C ASP A 137 1.18 0.86 -23.18
N GLY A 138 0.52 1.68 -22.36
CA GLY A 138 -0.93 1.81 -22.34
C GLY A 138 -1.67 0.64 -21.67
N GLN A 139 -0.98 -0.34 -21.12
CA GLN A 139 -1.56 -1.46 -20.38
C GLN A 139 -1.37 -1.29 -18.86
N MET A 140 -2.36 -1.71 -18.08
CA MET A 140 -2.31 -1.71 -16.63
C MET A 140 -2.24 -3.14 -16.10
N GLU A 141 -1.34 -3.39 -15.14
CA GLU A 141 -1.14 -4.68 -14.49
C GLU A 141 -1.14 -4.47 -12.97
N GLN A 142 -1.91 -5.25 -12.23
CA GLN A 142 -1.82 -5.29 -10.78
C GLN A 142 -0.58 -6.10 -10.37
N LEU A 143 0.31 -5.48 -9.60
CA LEU A 143 1.57 -6.09 -9.14
C LEU A 143 1.43 -6.81 -7.79
N THR A 144 0.42 -6.46 -7.01
CA THR A 144 0.12 -7.05 -5.69
C THR A 144 -1.01 -8.06 -5.81
N GLU A 145 -1.11 -8.93 -4.84
CA GLU A 145 -2.21 -9.88 -4.72
C GLU A 145 -2.94 -9.64 -3.40
N ASP A 146 -4.25 -9.32 -3.48
CA ASP A 146 -5.03 -8.96 -2.31
C ASP A 146 -5.04 -10.08 -1.27
N HIS A 147 -4.74 -9.77 -0.02
CA HIS A 147 -4.91 -10.68 1.11
C HIS A 147 -6.35 -10.59 1.63
N SER A 148 -7.29 -11.04 0.81
CA SER A 148 -8.72 -11.04 1.09
C SER A 148 -9.30 -12.45 1.06
N LEU A 149 -10.42 -12.64 1.77
CA LEU A 149 -11.14 -13.90 1.79
C LEU A 149 -11.57 -14.32 0.38
N LEU A 150 -12.06 -13.37 -0.43
CA LEU A 150 -12.43 -13.61 -1.81
C LEU A 150 -11.26 -14.19 -2.62
N ASN A 151 -10.07 -13.59 -2.47
CA ASN A 151 -8.90 -14.03 -3.22
C ASN A 151 -8.42 -15.41 -2.81
N ASP A 152 -8.49 -15.75 -1.51
CA ASP A 152 -8.21 -17.11 -1.03
C ASP A 152 -9.19 -18.13 -1.62
N TYR A 153 -10.48 -17.78 -1.71
CA TYR A 153 -11.47 -18.64 -2.37
C TYR A 153 -11.21 -18.79 -3.87
N ARG A 154 -10.82 -17.73 -4.57
CA ARG A 154 -10.46 -17.80 -6.01
C ARG A 154 -9.29 -18.76 -6.27
N LYS A 155 -8.33 -18.83 -5.36
CA LYS A 155 -7.21 -19.78 -5.44
C LYS A 155 -7.64 -21.23 -5.22
N MET A 156 -8.63 -21.44 -4.38
CA MET A 156 -9.12 -22.80 -4.05
C MET A 156 -10.12 -23.33 -5.08
N LYS A 157 -10.89 -22.46 -5.72
CA LYS A 157 -11.98 -22.80 -6.64
C LYS A 157 -11.98 -21.83 -7.83
N GLN A 158 -12.35 -22.35 -8.99
CA GLN A 158 -12.71 -21.49 -10.13
C GLN A 158 -14.10 -20.92 -9.85
N LEU A 159 -14.14 -19.65 -9.44
CA LEU A 159 -15.38 -18.89 -9.26
C LEU A 159 -15.78 -18.26 -10.59
N THR A 160 -17.07 -18.28 -10.89
CA THR A 160 -17.64 -17.51 -12.00
C THR A 160 -17.68 -16.02 -11.66
N ASP A 161 -17.80 -15.14 -12.68
CA ASP A 161 -17.93 -13.71 -12.48
C ASP A 161 -19.15 -13.34 -11.62
N GLU A 162 -20.24 -14.11 -11.74
CA GLU A 162 -21.45 -13.94 -10.93
C GLU A 162 -21.20 -14.32 -9.46
N GLU A 163 -20.49 -15.41 -9.20
CA GLU A 163 -20.11 -15.82 -7.84
C GLU A 163 -19.17 -14.80 -7.19
N ILE A 164 -18.25 -14.22 -7.96
CA ILE A 164 -17.35 -13.15 -7.51
C ILE A 164 -18.15 -11.88 -7.17
N ALA A 165 -19.06 -11.46 -8.06
CA ALA A 165 -19.88 -10.27 -7.87
C ALA A 165 -20.76 -10.35 -6.61
N ASN A 166 -21.31 -11.56 -6.33
CA ASN A 166 -22.20 -11.85 -5.21
C ASN A 166 -21.49 -12.46 -4.00
N PHE A 167 -20.14 -12.51 -3.99
CA PHE A 167 -19.39 -13.16 -2.92
C PHE A 167 -19.66 -12.46 -1.58
N PRO A 168 -20.18 -13.18 -0.56
CA PRO A 168 -20.37 -12.60 0.75
C PRO A 168 -19.01 -12.29 1.38
N HIS A 169 -18.92 -11.12 2.03
CA HIS A 169 -17.68 -10.70 2.72
C HIS A 169 -16.44 -10.53 1.81
N LYS A 170 -16.64 -10.06 0.57
CA LYS A 170 -15.55 -9.82 -0.39
C LYS A 170 -14.45 -8.88 0.13
N ASN A 171 -14.81 -7.97 1.05
CA ASN A 171 -13.89 -6.99 1.66
C ASN A 171 -13.29 -7.49 3.00
N VAL A 172 -13.41 -8.79 3.33
CA VAL A 172 -12.77 -9.31 4.55
C VAL A 172 -11.29 -9.53 4.29
N ILE A 173 -10.47 -8.71 4.96
CA ILE A 173 -9.01 -8.81 4.93
C ILE A 173 -8.58 -9.98 5.82
N VAL A 174 -7.74 -10.87 5.28
CA VAL A 174 -7.22 -12.05 6.01
C VAL A 174 -5.80 -11.85 6.54
N ARG A 175 -5.12 -10.76 6.13
CA ARG A 175 -3.78 -10.41 6.60
C ARG A 175 -3.61 -8.89 6.62
N ALA A 176 -3.25 -8.36 7.80
CA ALA A 176 -2.95 -6.96 8.02
C ALA A 176 -1.90 -6.80 9.11
N LEU A 177 -1.25 -5.63 9.18
CA LEU A 177 -0.32 -5.29 10.24
C LEU A 177 -1.07 -5.07 11.57
N GLY A 178 -0.44 -5.47 12.67
CA GLY A 178 -0.97 -5.29 14.02
C GLY A 178 -1.92 -6.40 14.49
N MET A 179 -2.42 -7.25 13.59
CA MET A 179 -3.39 -8.31 13.95
C MET A 179 -2.74 -9.50 14.65
N LYS A 180 -1.46 -9.75 14.38
CA LYS A 180 -0.65 -10.82 15.00
C LYS A 180 0.75 -10.31 15.29
N GLU A 181 1.45 -10.94 16.22
CA GLU A 181 2.82 -10.58 16.58
C GLU A 181 3.78 -10.65 15.37
N THR A 182 3.56 -11.60 14.47
CA THR A 182 4.35 -11.76 13.25
C THR A 182 3.47 -11.65 12.01
N VAL A 183 4.03 -11.16 10.93
CA VAL A 183 3.36 -11.03 9.63
C VAL A 183 4.25 -11.54 8.50
N LYS A 184 3.64 -12.19 7.50
CA LYS A 184 4.31 -12.52 6.25
C LYS A 184 4.13 -11.35 5.28
N VAL A 185 5.26 -10.81 4.81
CA VAL A 185 5.31 -9.75 3.79
C VAL A 185 5.51 -10.40 2.43
N ASP A 186 4.69 -10.07 1.47
CA ASP A 186 4.87 -10.51 0.09
C ASP A 186 5.61 -9.41 -0.70
N THR A 187 6.57 -9.82 -1.54
CA THR A 187 7.45 -8.92 -2.27
C THR A 187 7.53 -9.29 -3.75
N ARG A 188 7.74 -8.27 -4.59
CA ARG A 188 7.97 -8.42 -6.03
C ARG A 188 9.04 -7.42 -6.48
N PHE A 189 9.93 -7.85 -7.38
CA PHE A 189 10.90 -6.98 -8.02
C PHE A 189 10.40 -6.56 -9.41
N GLU A 190 10.54 -5.28 -9.73
CA GLU A 190 10.18 -4.69 -11.02
C GLU A 190 11.37 -3.93 -11.60
N SER A 191 11.51 -3.98 -12.93
CA SER A 191 12.48 -3.19 -13.67
C SER A 191 11.74 -2.11 -14.47
N PRO A 192 11.62 -0.88 -13.92
CA PRO A 192 10.89 0.19 -14.59
C PRO A 192 11.61 0.69 -15.84
N ARG A 193 10.83 1.22 -16.79
CA ARG A 193 11.28 1.82 -18.04
C ARG A 193 10.82 3.28 -18.11
N PRO A 194 11.48 4.13 -18.91
CA PRO A 194 10.95 5.45 -19.21
C PRO A 194 9.50 5.38 -19.71
N GLY A 195 8.63 6.20 -19.16
CA GLY A 195 7.19 6.20 -19.47
C GLY A 195 6.33 5.32 -18.57
N ASP A 196 6.92 4.42 -17.77
CA ASP A 196 6.13 3.66 -16.78
C ASP A 196 5.54 4.57 -15.71
N VAL A 197 4.33 4.23 -15.27
CA VAL A 197 3.74 4.80 -14.06
C VAL A 197 3.40 3.66 -13.09
N ILE A 198 3.86 3.77 -11.85
CA ILE A 198 3.41 2.90 -10.76
C ILE A 198 2.39 3.68 -9.92
N VAL A 199 1.29 3.02 -9.59
CA VAL A 199 0.19 3.54 -8.78
C VAL A 199 0.08 2.69 -7.53
N LEU A 200 0.28 3.28 -6.36
CA LEU A 200 -0.03 2.68 -5.06
C LEU A 200 -1.36 3.26 -4.59
N CYS A 201 -2.28 2.45 -4.08
CA CYS A 201 -3.55 2.98 -3.60
C CYS A 201 -4.19 2.10 -2.51
N SER A 202 -5.04 2.74 -1.68
CA SER A 202 -5.97 2.05 -0.79
C SER A 202 -7.17 1.48 -1.56
N ASP A 203 -7.96 0.64 -0.91
CA ASP A 203 -9.17 0.03 -1.49
C ASP A 203 -10.26 1.07 -1.79
N GLY A 204 -10.27 2.21 -1.09
CA GLY A 204 -11.15 3.34 -1.38
C GLY A 204 -10.94 3.97 -2.76
N LEU A 205 -9.80 3.74 -3.43
CA LEU A 205 -9.64 4.02 -4.86
C LEU A 205 -10.01 2.81 -5.70
N ALA A 206 -9.39 1.65 -5.45
CA ALA A 206 -9.50 0.47 -6.29
C ALA A 206 -10.88 -0.23 -6.22
N GLY A 207 -11.70 0.09 -5.21
CA GLY A 207 -13.07 -0.41 -5.08
C GLY A 207 -14.06 0.31 -6.00
N PRO A 208 -14.22 1.62 -5.87
CA PRO A 208 -15.21 2.38 -6.65
C PRO A 208 -14.74 2.78 -8.06
N VAL A 209 -13.42 2.77 -8.37
CA VAL A 209 -12.88 3.17 -9.67
C VAL A 209 -12.36 1.95 -10.42
N THR A 210 -12.79 1.77 -11.66
CA THR A 210 -12.34 0.65 -12.49
C THR A 210 -10.89 0.81 -12.92
N ASP A 211 -10.20 -0.32 -13.17
CA ASP A 211 -8.82 -0.31 -13.66
C ASP A 211 -8.68 0.49 -14.97
N ASP A 212 -9.68 0.43 -15.85
CA ASP A 212 -9.71 1.21 -17.12
C ASP A 212 -9.83 2.71 -16.86
N ASP A 213 -10.62 3.14 -15.89
CA ASP A 213 -10.73 4.55 -15.49
C ASP A 213 -9.42 5.04 -14.85
N ILE A 214 -8.83 4.26 -13.93
CA ILE A 214 -7.53 4.61 -13.32
C ILE A 214 -6.49 4.80 -14.42
N ARG A 215 -6.35 3.83 -15.32
CA ARG A 215 -5.43 3.87 -16.45
C ARG A 215 -5.66 5.10 -17.34
N SER A 216 -6.92 5.35 -17.71
CA SER A 216 -7.29 6.45 -18.60
C SER A 216 -6.97 7.82 -17.99
N ILE A 217 -7.29 8.03 -16.70
CA ILE A 217 -6.99 9.27 -15.98
C ILE A 217 -5.50 9.52 -15.93
N VAL A 218 -4.70 8.50 -15.58
CA VAL A 218 -3.25 8.61 -15.45
C VAL A 218 -2.59 8.91 -16.79
N LEU A 219 -3.02 8.25 -17.88
CA LEU A 219 -2.44 8.44 -19.20
C LEU A 219 -2.87 9.76 -19.87
N SER A 220 -4.07 10.24 -19.60
CA SER A 220 -4.60 11.47 -20.22
C SER A 220 -4.20 12.75 -19.48
N THR A 221 -3.58 12.65 -18.29
CA THR A 221 -3.22 13.80 -17.46
C THR A 221 -1.69 13.94 -17.38
N SER A 222 -1.14 14.99 -17.98
CA SER A 222 0.31 15.21 -18.01
C SER A 222 0.91 15.55 -16.65
N ASP A 223 0.23 16.39 -15.88
CA ASP A 223 0.63 16.73 -14.51
C ASP A 223 0.24 15.60 -13.55
N LEU A 224 1.25 15.07 -12.82
CA LEU A 224 1.04 13.87 -12.00
C LEU A 224 0.22 14.18 -10.73
N GLN A 225 0.35 15.39 -10.17
CA GLN A 225 -0.46 15.81 -9.02
C GLN A 225 -1.92 16.01 -9.42
N ALA A 226 -2.17 16.58 -10.60
CA ALA A 226 -3.51 16.68 -11.14
C ALA A 226 -4.11 15.30 -11.45
N ALA A 227 -3.31 14.33 -11.88
CA ALA A 227 -3.77 12.95 -12.08
C ALA A 227 -4.19 12.31 -10.75
N ALA A 228 -3.38 12.45 -9.69
CA ALA A 228 -3.71 11.96 -8.36
C ALA A 228 -5.02 12.57 -7.82
N GLN A 229 -5.19 13.89 -7.98
CA GLN A 229 -6.44 14.56 -7.59
C GLN A 229 -7.65 14.04 -8.36
N LYS A 230 -7.54 13.88 -9.68
CA LYS A 230 -8.65 13.34 -10.50
C LYS A 230 -9.03 11.91 -10.13
N LEU A 231 -8.08 11.08 -9.71
CA LEU A 231 -8.38 9.74 -9.21
C LEU A 231 -9.21 9.79 -7.93
N VAL A 232 -8.83 10.63 -7.00
CA VAL A 232 -9.59 10.86 -5.76
C VAL A 232 -10.97 11.44 -6.05
N ASP A 233 -11.05 12.43 -6.93
CA ASP A 233 -12.32 13.01 -7.35
C ASP A 233 -13.24 11.96 -7.97
N ARG A 234 -12.72 11.10 -8.85
CA ARG A 234 -13.47 10.00 -9.47
C ARG A 234 -14.00 9.00 -8.44
N ALA A 235 -13.21 8.62 -7.43
CA ALA A 235 -13.65 7.76 -6.36
C ALA A 235 -14.80 8.42 -5.56
N ASN A 236 -14.68 9.71 -5.29
CA ASN A 236 -15.71 10.50 -4.62
C ASN A 236 -16.98 10.66 -5.45
N GLU A 237 -16.88 10.86 -6.76
CA GLU A 237 -18.00 10.89 -7.71
C GLU A 237 -18.75 9.56 -7.74
N ASN A 238 -18.03 8.44 -7.62
CA ASN A 238 -18.58 7.09 -7.55
C ASN A 238 -19.12 6.73 -6.15
N GLY A 239 -19.32 7.74 -5.30
CA GLY A 239 -19.98 7.63 -3.99
C GLY A 239 -19.06 7.78 -2.79
N GLY A 240 -17.73 7.74 -2.97
CA GLY A 240 -16.73 7.91 -1.89
C GLY A 240 -17.02 7.04 -0.66
N PRO A 241 -17.14 5.71 -0.81
CA PRO A 241 -17.59 4.84 0.28
C PRO A 241 -16.59 4.73 1.41
N ASP A 242 -15.32 5.01 1.14
CA ASP A 242 -14.21 4.93 2.07
C ASP A 242 -13.21 6.07 1.93
N ASN A 243 -12.20 6.11 2.80
CA ASN A 243 -11.02 6.93 2.66
C ASN A 243 -10.30 6.58 1.36
N VAL A 244 -9.81 7.55 0.64
CA VAL A 244 -9.22 7.38 -0.70
C VAL A 244 -7.81 7.93 -0.71
N THR A 245 -6.83 7.07 -0.94
CA THR A 245 -5.43 7.47 -0.97
C THR A 245 -4.72 6.86 -2.17
N CYS A 246 -3.91 7.67 -2.86
CA CYS A 246 -3.03 7.18 -3.91
C CYS A 246 -1.68 7.89 -3.93
N VAL A 247 -0.66 7.16 -4.37
CA VAL A 247 0.68 7.68 -4.71
C VAL A 247 1.01 7.21 -6.12
N LEU A 248 1.37 8.16 -6.97
CA LEU A 248 1.77 7.94 -8.35
C LEU A 248 3.26 8.19 -8.51
N ALA A 249 3.98 7.31 -9.21
CA ALA A 249 5.39 7.50 -9.55
C ALA A 249 5.60 7.25 -11.04
N ARG A 250 6.11 8.27 -11.76
CA ARG A 250 6.38 8.23 -13.20
C ARG A 250 7.88 8.26 -13.48
N TRP A 251 8.36 7.35 -14.30
CA TRP A 251 9.74 7.33 -14.78
C TRP A 251 9.90 8.16 -16.04
N ILE A 252 10.87 9.10 -16.02
CA ILE A 252 11.20 10.02 -17.12
C ILE A 252 12.61 9.72 -17.62
#